data_64166d8747ed46f99be39149320c4257
#
_entry.id   64166d8747ed46f99be39149320c4257
#
_cell.length_a   1.000
_cell.length_b   1.000
_cell.length_c   1.000
_cell.angle_alpha   90.00
_cell.angle_beta   90.00
_cell.angle_gamma   90.00
#
_symmetry.space_group_name_H-M   'P 1'
#
loop_
_entity.id
_entity.type
_entity.pdbx_description
1 polymer ?
#
loop_
_entity_poly.entity_id
_entity_poly.type
_entity_poly.pdbx_seq_one_letter_code
_entity_poly.pdbx_strand_id
1 'polypeptide(L)'
;MISDIKKILYATDLSPNSAHAFRYAVYFAKKFDAEIIILHVIEGASQDAVKALELYMDKQYLKKTLEKREDHAVERLKNRLRIFCDKELTDDPEFVEKIGSIEAYRGYPAEEILKKTEELNCDAIIMGTHKRSSTYTFLGTVAKRVLRRARKPVFIIPLPKGMTDLSFYDD
;
A
#
# COMPACT_ATOMS: atom_id res chain seq x y z
N MET A 1 23.97 11.51 12.62
CA MET A 1 23.35 12.52 11.73
C MET A 1 22.04 11.91 11.23
N ILE A 2 20.94 12.63 11.32
CA ILE A 2 19.65 12.18 10.75
C ILE A 2 19.73 12.42 9.25
N SER A 3 19.45 11.37 8.45
CA SER A 3 19.42 11.50 7.00
C SER A 3 18.18 12.24 6.56
N ASP A 4 18.29 13.06 5.52
CA ASP A 4 17.15 13.71 4.89
C ASP A 4 16.17 12.66 4.34
N ILE A 5 14.88 12.94 4.43
CA ILE A 5 13.84 12.12 3.80
C ILE A 5 13.69 12.59 2.36
N LYS A 6 14.16 11.78 1.42
CA LYS A 6 14.07 12.06 -0.02
C LYS A 6 13.18 11.08 -0.78
N LYS A 7 12.89 9.94 -0.17
CA LYS A 7 12.00 8.94 -0.76
C LYS A 7 11.09 8.34 0.31
N ILE A 8 9.80 8.40 0.08
CA ILE A 8 8.75 7.94 1.00
C ILE A 8 8.03 6.76 0.38
N LEU A 9 7.93 5.64 1.11
CA LEU A 9 7.06 4.55 0.76
C LEU A 9 5.68 4.80 1.37
N TYR A 10 4.66 5.01 0.55
CA TYR A 10 3.27 5.02 0.97
C TYR A 10 2.66 3.64 0.76
N ALA A 11 2.38 2.94 1.87
CA ALA A 11 1.75 1.63 1.85
C ALA A 11 0.23 1.77 2.01
N THR A 12 -0.53 1.27 1.04
CA THR A 12 -1.99 1.35 1.00
C THR A 12 -2.64 -0.03 0.99
N ASP A 13 -3.75 -0.17 1.69
CA ASP A 13 -4.61 -1.35 1.65
C ASP A 13 -5.80 -1.17 0.69
N LEU A 14 -5.87 -0.05 -0.03
CA LEU A 14 -6.97 0.34 -0.91
C LEU A 14 -8.33 0.43 -0.19
N SER A 15 -8.32 0.57 1.13
CA SER A 15 -9.54 0.84 1.89
C SER A 15 -10.06 2.26 1.65
N PRO A 16 -11.33 2.55 1.97
CA PRO A 16 -11.88 3.90 1.88
C PRO A 16 -11.10 4.97 2.65
N ASN A 17 -10.29 4.55 3.62
CA ASN A 17 -9.51 5.43 4.46
C ASN A 17 -8.12 5.75 3.88
N SER A 18 -7.73 5.07 2.81
CA SER A 18 -6.40 5.21 2.20
C SER A 18 -6.17 6.60 1.62
N ALA A 19 -7.19 7.25 1.08
CA ALA A 19 -7.08 8.59 0.52
C ALA A 19 -6.62 9.62 1.55
N HIS A 20 -7.13 9.52 2.78
CA HIS A 20 -6.69 10.40 3.86
C HIS A 20 -5.20 10.24 4.17
N ALA A 21 -4.71 9.01 4.27
CA ALA A 21 -3.29 8.74 4.48
C ALA A 21 -2.43 9.19 3.27
N PHE A 22 -2.94 9.05 2.04
CA PHE A 22 -2.27 9.51 0.84
C PHE A 22 -2.07 11.03 0.83
N ARG A 23 -3.10 11.80 1.22
CA ARG A 23 -3.00 13.27 1.32
C ARG A 23 -1.90 13.70 2.29
N TYR A 24 -1.72 12.97 3.41
CA TYR A 24 -0.58 13.18 4.31
C TYR A 24 0.74 12.78 3.68
N ALA A 25 0.79 11.69 2.91
CA ALA A 25 2.00 11.31 2.18
C ALA A 25 2.42 12.42 1.19
N VAL A 26 1.48 12.98 0.44
CA VAL A 26 1.70 14.14 -0.45
C VAL A 26 2.17 15.36 0.34
N TYR A 27 1.53 15.67 1.45
CA TYR A 27 1.92 16.80 2.30
C TYR A 27 3.36 16.67 2.82
N PHE A 28 3.74 15.50 3.33
CA PHE A 28 5.11 15.27 3.80
C PHE A 28 6.12 15.28 2.64
N ALA A 29 5.78 14.68 1.51
CA ALA A 29 6.65 14.69 0.34
C ALA A 29 6.95 16.11 -0.15
N LYS A 30 5.94 17.00 -0.14
CA LYS A 30 6.14 18.42 -0.42
C LYS A 30 7.05 19.09 0.61
N LYS A 31 6.86 18.80 1.90
CA LYS A 31 7.66 19.42 2.97
C LYS A 31 9.13 18.98 2.95
N PHE A 32 9.40 17.74 2.57
CA PHE A 32 10.74 17.19 2.53
C PHE A 32 11.40 17.27 1.14
N ASP A 33 10.66 17.76 0.14
CA ASP A 33 11.07 17.66 -1.27
C ASP A 33 11.44 16.22 -1.64
N ALA A 34 10.51 15.29 -1.36
CA ALA A 34 10.69 13.85 -1.49
C ALA A 34 9.83 13.27 -2.61
N GLU A 35 10.30 12.18 -3.18
CA GLU A 35 9.56 11.29 -4.09
C GLU A 35 8.65 10.35 -3.29
N ILE A 36 7.49 10.00 -3.83
CA ILE A 36 6.59 8.97 -3.26
C ILE A 36 6.64 7.71 -4.11
N ILE A 37 6.86 6.57 -3.44
CA ILE A 37 6.62 5.24 -3.99
C ILE A 37 5.31 4.73 -3.40
N ILE A 38 4.34 4.40 -4.23
CA ILE A 38 3.05 3.87 -3.80
C ILE A 38 3.09 2.36 -3.87
N LEU A 39 2.83 1.69 -2.75
CA LEU A 39 2.88 0.24 -2.64
C LEU A 39 1.56 -0.33 -2.15
N HIS A 40 1.01 -1.27 -2.90
CA HIS A 40 -0.04 -2.18 -2.45
C HIS A 40 0.46 -3.62 -2.44
N VAL A 41 0.17 -4.35 -1.37
CA VAL A 41 0.52 -5.77 -1.27
C VAL A 41 -0.76 -6.61 -1.27
N ILE A 42 -0.88 -7.47 -2.27
CA ILE A 42 -1.98 -8.42 -2.41
C ILE A 42 -1.67 -9.63 -1.54
N GLU A 43 -2.52 -9.93 -0.57
CA GLU A 43 -2.40 -11.17 0.19
C GLU A 43 -2.64 -12.37 -0.73
N GLY A 44 -1.70 -13.30 -0.73
CA GLY A 44 -1.80 -14.55 -1.49
C GLY A 44 -2.89 -15.47 -0.94
N ALA A 45 -3.36 -16.41 -1.76
CA ALA A 45 -4.15 -17.53 -1.26
C ALA A 45 -3.36 -18.27 -0.17
N SER A 46 -4.04 -18.68 0.90
CA SER A 46 -3.36 -19.44 1.96
C SER A 46 -2.76 -20.72 1.38
N GLN A 47 -1.62 -21.15 1.93
CA GLN A 47 -0.98 -22.40 1.50
C GLN A 47 -1.92 -23.60 1.62
N ASP A 48 -2.81 -23.58 2.62
CA ASP A 48 -3.81 -24.64 2.82
C ASP A 48 -4.86 -24.65 1.70
N ALA A 49 -5.30 -23.48 1.24
CA ALA A 49 -6.20 -23.39 0.09
C ALA A 49 -5.53 -23.89 -1.20
N VAL A 50 -4.26 -23.56 -1.42
CA VAL A 50 -3.49 -24.05 -2.57
C VAL A 50 -3.35 -25.57 -2.50
N LYS A 51 -2.93 -26.12 -1.34
CA LYS A 51 -2.83 -27.57 -1.12
C LYS A 51 -4.15 -28.31 -1.34
N ALA A 52 -5.28 -27.73 -0.86
CA ALA A 52 -6.59 -28.30 -1.10
C ALA A 52 -6.93 -28.39 -2.59
N LEU A 53 -6.59 -27.36 -3.37
CA LEU A 53 -6.78 -27.36 -4.82
C LEU A 53 -5.87 -28.36 -5.55
N GLU A 54 -4.63 -28.57 -5.06
CA GLU A 54 -3.68 -29.54 -5.61
C GLU A 54 -4.19 -30.98 -5.52
N LEU A 55 -5.15 -31.28 -4.63
CA LEU A 55 -5.77 -32.60 -4.55
C LEU A 55 -6.74 -32.90 -5.71
N TYR A 56 -7.28 -31.86 -6.35
CA TYR A 56 -8.32 -31.96 -7.38
C TYR A 56 -7.86 -31.51 -8.77
N MET A 57 -6.68 -30.89 -8.87
CA MET A 57 -6.17 -30.31 -10.11
C MET A 57 -4.71 -30.70 -10.33
N ASP A 58 -4.33 -30.80 -11.59
CA ASP A 58 -2.92 -30.94 -11.95
C ASP A 58 -2.09 -29.75 -11.44
N LYS A 59 -0.96 -30.05 -10.81
CA LYS A 59 -0.11 -29.03 -10.17
C LYS A 59 0.44 -27.98 -11.15
N GLN A 60 0.82 -28.42 -12.36
CA GLN A 60 1.36 -27.50 -13.37
C GLN A 60 0.26 -26.61 -13.92
N TYR A 61 -0.93 -27.16 -14.16
CA TYR A 61 -2.08 -26.40 -14.62
C TYR A 61 -2.54 -25.40 -13.57
N LEU A 62 -2.61 -25.81 -12.30
CA LEU A 62 -2.98 -24.92 -11.18
C LEU A 62 -1.97 -23.78 -11.05
N LYS A 63 -0.67 -24.07 -11.05
CA LYS A 63 0.39 -23.05 -10.97
C LYS A 63 0.28 -22.04 -12.10
N LYS A 64 0.20 -22.49 -13.34
CA LYS A 64 0.07 -21.60 -14.51
C LYS A 64 -1.19 -20.76 -14.50
N THR A 65 -2.30 -21.32 -14.00
CA THR A 65 -3.57 -20.60 -13.88
C THR A 65 -3.52 -19.53 -12.80
N LEU A 66 -2.92 -19.84 -11.64
CA LEU A 66 -2.72 -18.89 -10.56
C LEU A 66 -1.79 -17.76 -11.00
N GLU A 67 -0.65 -18.05 -11.62
CA GLU A 67 0.30 -17.04 -12.12
C GLU A 67 -0.38 -16.07 -13.09
N LYS A 68 -1.13 -16.55 -14.08
CA LYS A 68 -1.85 -15.67 -15.02
C LYS A 68 -2.90 -14.78 -14.34
N ARG A 69 -3.64 -15.33 -13.37
CA ARG A 69 -4.64 -14.55 -12.61
C ARG A 69 -3.96 -13.49 -11.75
N GLU A 70 -2.78 -13.80 -11.23
CA GLU A 70 -1.97 -12.90 -10.42
C GLU A 70 -1.47 -11.71 -11.23
N ASP A 71 -0.90 -11.94 -12.39
CA ASP A 71 -0.40 -10.88 -13.28
C ASP A 71 -1.53 -9.91 -13.67
N HIS A 72 -2.70 -10.43 -14.03
CA HIS A 72 -3.86 -9.61 -14.35
C HIS A 72 -4.39 -8.83 -13.11
N ALA A 73 -4.32 -9.42 -11.92
CA ALA A 73 -4.74 -8.74 -10.70
C ALA A 73 -3.78 -7.60 -10.34
N VAL A 74 -2.49 -7.82 -10.46
CA VAL A 74 -1.45 -6.80 -10.24
C VAL A 74 -1.64 -5.62 -11.19
N GLU A 75 -1.81 -5.86 -12.49
CA GLU A 75 -1.99 -4.79 -13.47
C GLU A 75 -3.29 -4.00 -13.25
N ARG A 76 -4.40 -4.66 -12.92
CA ARG A 76 -5.64 -3.96 -12.57
C ARG A 76 -5.47 -3.07 -11.34
N LEU A 77 -4.76 -3.55 -10.33
CA LEU A 77 -4.51 -2.77 -9.11
C LEU A 77 -3.60 -1.58 -9.37
N LYS A 78 -2.54 -1.75 -10.15
CA LYS A 78 -1.69 -0.63 -10.56
C LYS A 78 -2.49 0.44 -11.30
N ASN A 79 -3.40 0.02 -12.19
CA ASN A 79 -4.26 0.95 -12.92
C ASN A 79 -5.23 1.69 -11.99
N ARG A 80 -5.86 0.98 -11.04
CA ARG A 80 -6.71 1.62 -10.01
C ARG A 80 -5.94 2.63 -9.17
N LEU A 81 -4.70 2.30 -8.77
CA LEU A 81 -3.84 3.22 -8.05
C LEU A 81 -3.49 4.46 -8.87
N ARG A 82 -3.24 4.32 -10.18
CA ARG A 82 -3.00 5.47 -11.07
C ARG A 82 -4.23 6.37 -11.11
N ILE A 83 -5.41 5.81 -11.38
CA ILE A 83 -6.68 6.55 -11.41
C ILE A 83 -6.91 7.27 -10.08
N PHE A 84 -6.66 6.59 -8.96
CA PHE A 84 -6.77 7.19 -7.64
C PHE A 84 -5.80 8.38 -7.46
N CYS A 85 -4.54 8.23 -7.85
CA CYS A 85 -3.56 9.32 -7.78
C CYS A 85 -3.97 10.51 -8.63
N ASP A 86 -4.42 10.27 -9.85
CA ASP A 86 -4.87 11.33 -10.76
C ASP A 86 -6.06 12.10 -10.17
N LYS A 87 -7.00 11.38 -9.56
CA LYS A 87 -8.17 11.98 -8.87
C LYS A 87 -7.74 12.82 -7.66
N GLU A 88 -6.92 12.27 -6.78
CA GLU A 88 -6.46 12.96 -5.56
C GLU A 88 -5.51 14.14 -5.85
N LEU A 89 -4.83 14.14 -7.00
CA LEU A 89 -3.91 15.18 -7.43
C LEU A 89 -4.49 16.12 -8.48
N THR A 90 -5.80 16.10 -8.70
CA THR A 90 -6.47 16.98 -9.68
C THR A 90 -6.17 18.45 -9.42
N ASP A 91 -6.14 18.86 -8.17
CA ASP A 91 -5.83 20.24 -7.75
C ASP A 91 -4.32 20.53 -7.66
N ASP A 92 -3.47 19.54 -7.95
CA ASP A 92 -2.03 19.61 -7.78
C ASP A 92 -1.27 18.79 -8.86
N PRO A 93 -1.50 19.08 -10.13
CA PRO A 93 -0.95 18.28 -11.23
C PRO A 93 0.59 18.26 -11.26
N GLU A 94 1.25 19.29 -10.75
CA GLU A 94 2.72 19.36 -10.70
C GLU A 94 3.29 18.29 -9.75
N PHE A 95 2.51 17.87 -8.75
CA PHE A 95 2.96 16.84 -7.81
C PHE A 95 2.97 15.44 -8.41
N VAL A 96 2.27 15.20 -9.52
CA VAL A 96 2.29 13.90 -10.22
C VAL A 96 3.73 13.49 -10.59
N GLU A 97 4.57 14.45 -10.92
CA GLU A 97 5.99 14.21 -11.23
C GLU A 97 6.80 13.71 -10.02
N LYS A 98 6.33 13.93 -8.81
CA LYS A 98 6.93 13.41 -7.56
C LYS A 98 6.50 11.99 -7.22
N ILE A 99 5.56 11.41 -7.97
CA ILE A 99 5.23 9.99 -7.87
C ILE A 99 6.29 9.21 -8.66
N GLY A 100 7.22 8.61 -7.94
CA GLY A 100 8.32 7.87 -8.53
C GLY A 100 7.88 6.56 -9.16
N SER A 101 7.11 5.75 -8.40
CA SER A 101 6.52 4.53 -8.97
C SER A 101 5.26 4.10 -8.23
N ILE A 102 4.47 3.28 -8.93
CA ILE A 102 3.29 2.60 -8.40
C ILE A 102 3.55 1.11 -8.48
N GLU A 103 3.63 0.48 -7.31
CA GLU A 103 4.05 -0.89 -7.14
C GLU A 103 2.91 -1.74 -6.56
N ALA A 104 2.73 -2.93 -7.10
CA ALA A 104 1.84 -3.93 -6.55
C ALA A 104 2.56 -5.28 -6.53
N TYR A 105 2.61 -5.89 -5.37
CA TYR A 105 3.26 -7.19 -5.16
C TYR A 105 2.32 -8.14 -4.45
N ARG A 106 2.58 -9.42 -4.60
CA ARG A 106 1.90 -10.47 -3.85
C ARG A 106 2.79 -10.94 -2.71
N GLY A 107 2.21 -11.15 -1.54
CA GLY A 107 2.95 -11.65 -0.40
C GLY A 107 2.29 -11.33 0.94
N TYR A 108 3.08 -11.38 1.99
CA TYR A 108 2.67 -10.97 3.33
C TYR A 108 2.89 -9.45 3.48
N PRO A 109 1.82 -8.65 3.68
CA PRO A 109 1.92 -7.20 3.58
C PRO A 109 3.06 -6.58 4.40
N ALA A 110 3.18 -6.92 5.67
CA ALA A 110 4.24 -6.34 6.51
C ALA A 110 5.65 -6.71 6.04
N GLU A 111 5.84 -7.95 5.57
CA GLU A 111 7.12 -8.42 5.06
C GLU A 111 7.51 -7.68 3.77
N GLU A 112 6.57 -7.60 2.82
CA GLU A 112 6.81 -6.94 1.54
C GLU A 112 7.01 -5.42 1.71
N ILE A 113 6.26 -4.77 2.62
CA ILE A 113 6.47 -3.35 2.92
C ILE A 113 7.90 -3.12 3.42
N LEU A 114 8.35 -3.89 4.40
CA LEU A 114 9.70 -3.74 4.96
C LEU A 114 10.78 -4.05 3.93
N LYS A 115 10.62 -5.14 3.17
CA LYS A 115 11.53 -5.54 2.12
C LYS A 115 11.65 -4.48 1.03
N LYS A 116 10.52 -3.96 0.53
CA LYS A 116 10.49 -2.93 -0.51
C LYS A 116 11.01 -1.59 -0.03
N THR A 117 10.82 -1.25 1.24
CA THR A 117 11.44 -0.06 1.83
C THR A 117 12.95 -0.08 1.69
N GLU A 118 13.59 -1.22 1.94
CA GLU A 118 15.04 -1.37 1.79
C GLU A 118 15.46 -1.48 0.31
N GLU A 119 14.81 -2.33 -0.49
CA GLU A 119 15.14 -2.54 -1.91
C GLU A 119 15.03 -1.27 -2.74
N LEU A 120 14.04 -0.43 -2.47
CA LEU A 120 13.80 0.82 -3.17
C LEU A 120 14.51 2.03 -2.52
N ASN A 121 15.30 1.78 -1.47
CA ASN A 121 16.02 2.80 -0.70
C ASN A 121 15.10 3.92 -0.21
N CYS A 122 13.94 3.58 0.33
CA CYS A 122 13.04 4.55 0.93
C CYS A 122 13.56 4.99 2.31
N ASP A 123 13.37 6.26 2.63
CA ASP A 123 13.85 6.87 3.87
C ASP A 123 12.80 6.85 4.97
N ALA A 124 11.52 6.74 4.61
CA ALA A 124 10.39 6.69 5.52
C ALA A 124 9.25 5.85 4.95
N ILE A 125 8.39 5.36 5.84
CA ILE A 125 7.16 4.65 5.51
C ILE A 125 5.97 5.47 6.00
N ILE A 126 4.94 5.62 5.17
CA ILE A 126 3.65 6.21 5.55
C ILE A 126 2.56 5.19 5.32
N MET A 127 1.66 5.02 6.28
CA MET A 127 0.52 4.13 6.17
C MET A 127 -0.63 4.59 7.07
N GLY A 128 -1.84 4.23 6.71
CA GLY A 128 -3.03 4.53 7.49
C GLY A 128 -3.25 3.55 8.64
N THR A 129 -4.11 3.92 9.57
CA THR A 129 -4.68 3.00 10.54
C THR A 129 -5.88 2.29 9.93
N HIS A 130 -6.07 1.01 10.26
CA HIS A 130 -7.27 0.29 9.86
C HIS A 130 -8.42 0.60 10.82
N LYS A 131 -9.56 1.06 10.28
CA LYS A 131 -10.76 1.34 11.09
C LYS A 131 -11.75 0.20 10.96
N ARG A 132 -11.92 -0.56 12.03
CA ARG A 132 -12.99 -1.58 12.15
C ARG A 132 -14.22 -1.11 12.94
N SER A 133 -14.14 0.02 13.65
CA SER A 133 -15.22 0.51 14.53
C SER A 133 -15.29 2.02 14.53
N SER A 134 -16.50 2.55 14.68
CA SER A 134 -16.76 3.99 14.74
C SER A 134 -16.20 4.69 15.99
N THR A 135 -15.77 3.94 16.99
CA THR A 135 -15.44 4.49 18.31
C THR A 135 -13.96 4.60 18.61
N TYR A 136 -13.13 3.72 18.05
CA TYR A 136 -11.68 3.68 18.34
C TYR A 136 -10.85 3.47 17.09
N THR A 137 -9.72 4.17 17.01
CA THR A 137 -8.70 3.94 15.99
C THR A 137 -7.88 2.71 16.40
N PHE A 138 -8.05 1.61 15.71
CA PHE A 138 -7.23 0.42 15.93
C PHE A 138 -6.03 0.42 15.01
N LEU A 139 -4.86 0.23 15.60
CA LEU A 139 -3.67 -0.06 14.84
C LEU A 139 -3.79 -1.49 14.28
N GLY A 140 -3.96 -1.60 12.96
CA GLY A 140 -4.12 -2.89 12.27
C GLY A 140 -2.91 -3.81 12.44
N THR A 141 -3.10 -5.08 12.15
CA THR A 141 -2.05 -6.12 12.30
C THR A 141 -0.81 -5.81 11.46
N VAL A 142 -1.00 -5.32 10.23
CA VAL A 142 0.11 -4.94 9.34
C VAL A 142 0.91 -3.79 9.93
N ALA A 143 0.24 -2.71 10.34
CA ALA A 143 0.89 -1.55 10.94
C ALA A 143 1.67 -1.91 12.21
N LYS A 144 1.11 -2.75 13.09
CA LYS A 144 1.81 -3.26 14.29
C LYS A 144 3.08 -4.03 13.93
N ARG A 145 3.03 -4.89 12.91
CA ARG A 145 4.19 -5.68 12.47
C ARG A 145 5.26 -4.80 11.83
N VAL A 146 4.87 -3.84 11.01
CA VAL A 146 5.78 -2.86 10.39
C VAL A 146 6.47 -2.05 11.47
N LEU A 147 5.74 -1.43 12.41
CA LEU A 147 6.31 -0.63 13.51
C LEU A 147 7.33 -1.40 14.36
N ARG A 148 7.07 -2.68 14.63
CA ARG A 148 7.97 -3.51 15.45
C ARG A 148 9.29 -3.86 14.77
N ARG A 149 9.35 -3.82 13.44
CA ARG A 149 10.47 -4.34 12.64
C ARG A 149 11.12 -3.30 11.74
N ALA A 150 10.48 -2.15 11.56
CA ALA A 150 10.99 -1.09 10.71
C ALA A 150 12.33 -0.54 11.25
N ARG A 151 13.25 -0.29 10.34
CA ARG A 151 14.52 0.40 10.60
C ARG A 151 14.52 1.85 10.09
N LYS A 152 13.43 2.23 9.44
CA LYS A 152 13.18 3.58 8.93
C LYS A 152 12.02 4.21 9.70
N PRO A 153 11.92 5.54 9.78
CA PRO A 153 10.78 6.22 10.37
C PRO A 153 9.46 5.73 9.76
N VAL A 154 8.44 5.51 10.61
CA VAL A 154 7.11 5.09 10.19
C VAL A 154 6.08 6.12 10.69
N PHE A 155 5.36 6.73 9.76
CA PHE A 155 4.26 7.62 10.04
C PHE A 155 2.94 6.86 9.92
N ILE A 156 2.23 6.76 11.02
CA ILE A 156 0.90 6.16 11.06
C ILE A 156 -0.13 7.27 11.07
N ILE A 157 -0.95 7.32 10.03
CA ILE A 157 -1.97 8.37 9.86
C ILE A 157 -3.32 7.85 10.38
N PRO A 158 -3.82 8.38 11.50
CA PRO A 158 -5.13 8.03 12.00
C PRO A 158 -6.23 8.71 11.18
N LEU A 159 -7.32 8.00 10.93
CA LEU A 159 -8.50 8.62 10.35
C LEU A 159 -9.23 9.43 11.43
N PRO A 160 -9.62 10.69 11.18
CA PRO A 160 -10.40 11.50 12.11
C PRO A 160 -11.71 10.81 12.50
N LYS A 161 -12.16 11.06 13.73
CA LYS A 161 -13.42 10.52 14.24
C LYS A 161 -14.60 10.97 13.37
N GLY A 162 -15.43 10.03 12.95
CA GLY A 162 -16.61 10.31 12.12
C GLY A 162 -16.33 10.46 10.62
N MET A 163 -15.07 10.47 10.19
CA MET A 163 -14.72 10.53 8.78
C MET A 163 -14.62 9.14 8.17
N THR A 164 -15.23 8.95 7.00
CA THR A 164 -15.01 7.82 6.10
C THR A 164 -14.66 8.39 4.74
N ASP A 165 -13.50 8.05 4.23
CA ASP A 165 -13.07 8.48 2.90
C ASP A 165 -13.42 7.39 1.90
N LEU A 166 -14.38 7.69 1.00
CA LEU A 166 -14.92 6.77 0.02
C LEU A 166 -14.31 6.96 -1.37
N SER A 167 -13.27 7.77 -1.52
CA SER A 167 -12.72 8.16 -2.82
C SER A 167 -12.25 6.98 -3.69
N PHE A 168 -12.02 5.79 -3.14
CA PHE A 168 -11.71 4.58 -3.90
C PHE A 168 -12.94 3.88 -4.51
N TYR A 169 -14.16 4.23 -4.09
CA TYR A 169 -15.40 3.53 -4.46
C TYR A 169 -16.36 4.39 -5.28
N ASP A 170 -16.05 5.67 -5.46
CA ASP A 170 -16.86 6.57 -6.29
C ASP A 170 -16.45 6.39 -7.77
N ASP A 171 -17.00 5.35 -8.39
CA ASP A 171 -17.06 5.16 -9.84
C ASP A 171 -18.49 5.41 -10.35
#